data_cd5f27528864bb083e66eba795a9d9dc
#
_entry.id   cd5f27528864bb083e66eba795a9d9dc
#
_cell.length_a   1.000
_cell.length_b   1.000
_cell.length_c   1.000
_cell.angle_alpha   90.00
_cell.angle_beta   90.00
_cell.angle_gamma   90.00
#
_symmetry.space_group_name_H-M   'P 1'
#
loop_
_entity.id
_entity.type
_entity.pdbx_description
1 polymer ?
#
loop_
_entity_poly.entity_id
_entity_poly.type
_entity_poly.pdbx_seq_one_letter_code
_entity_poly.pdbx_strand_id
1 'polypeptide(L)'
;MKDLKSLDIGILYGGWSAEREISIKSGDTVFNCLLENGYKAKLIDLVSEEIATKEKTYEGVDLAFILVHGRGGEDGFLQNFLDKINIPYTGSNALSSKLGMNKISTKRIWQRSNICSPNFVEFNNNFEEILNLSKKVVVKPASEGSSYGVSIIENNLVSLKNAIEEAKKFDEEILIEE
;
A
#
# COMPACT_ATOMS: atom_id res chain seq x y z
N MET A 1 31.13 -1.68 3.71
CA MET A 1 29.78 -1.24 4.11
C MET A 1 29.93 -0.14 5.13
N LYS A 2 29.23 1.01 4.98
CA LYS A 2 29.16 2.02 6.06
C LYS A 2 28.50 1.36 7.28
N ASP A 3 28.99 1.69 8.48
CA ASP A 3 28.31 1.28 9.72
C ASP A 3 26.94 1.95 9.77
N LEU A 4 25.86 1.17 9.94
CA LEU A 4 24.50 1.69 10.01
C LEU A 4 24.32 2.74 11.12
N LYS A 5 25.09 2.66 12.20
CA LYS A 5 25.07 3.65 13.28
C LYS A 5 25.67 5.02 12.89
N SER A 6 26.43 5.07 11.78
CA SER A 6 26.96 6.31 11.25
C SER A 6 26.02 7.05 10.31
N LEU A 7 24.92 6.40 9.88
CA LEU A 7 23.95 6.95 8.93
C LEU A 7 22.93 7.86 9.67
N ASP A 8 22.53 8.94 9.01
CA ASP A 8 21.40 9.76 9.41
C ASP A 8 20.11 9.15 8.82
N ILE A 9 19.32 8.49 9.67
CA ILE A 9 18.11 7.75 9.27
C ILE A 9 16.91 8.70 9.31
N GLY A 10 16.26 8.91 8.16
CA GLY A 10 14.99 9.63 8.08
C GLY A 10 13.80 8.66 8.21
N ILE A 11 13.03 8.77 9.28
CA ILE A 11 11.80 7.99 9.47
C ILE A 11 10.67 8.73 8.77
N LEU A 12 10.24 8.20 7.62
CA LEU A 12 9.15 8.76 6.82
C LEU A 12 7.84 8.22 7.35
N TYR A 13 7.02 9.08 7.94
CA TYR A 13 5.79 8.67 8.62
C TYR A 13 4.63 9.63 8.34
N GLY A 14 3.46 9.36 8.91
CA GLY A 14 2.25 10.15 8.70
C GLY A 14 1.54 9.78 7.40
N GLY A 15 1.83 10.50 6.34
CA GLY A 15 1.14 10.31 5.05
C GLY A 15 -0.21 11.00 4.99
N TRP A 16 -0.92 10.80 3.89
CA TRP A 16 -2.23 11.40 3.59
C TRP A 16 -3.33 10.37 3.33
N SER A 17 -3.06 9.10 3.65
CA SER A 17 -4.05 8.02 3.60
C SER A 17 -4.94 7.99 4.85
N ALA A 18 -5.98 7.16 4.82
CA ALA A 18 -6.82 6.89 5.98
C ALA A 18 -6.05 6.23 7.15
N GLU A 19 -4.84 5.72 6.90
CA GLU A 19 -3.98 5.03 7.88
C GLU A 19 -2.96 5.96 8.56
N ARG A 20 -3.05 7.29 8.35
CA ARG A 20 -2.13 8.29 8.92
C ARG A 20 -1.88 8.13 10.41
N GLU A 21 -2.92 7.96 11.21
CA GLU A 21 -2.81 7.83 12.67
C GLU A 21 -2.01 6.58 13.10
N ILE A 22 -2.13 5.50 12.34
CA ILE A 22 -1.36 4.26 12.59
C ILE A 22 0.10 4.48 12.21
N SER A 23 0.35 5.16 11.09
CA SER A 23 1.68 5.53 10.65
C SER A 23 2.41 6.41 11.67
N ILE A 24 1.72 7.38 12.30
CA ILE A 24 2.28 8.23 13.35
C ILE A 24 2.74 7.39 14.53
N LYS A 25 1.90 6.49 15.02
CA LYS A 25 2.27 5.59 16.13
C LYS A 25 3.45 4.68 15.80
N SER A 26 3.48 4.16 14.57
CA SER A 26 4.61 3.35 14.07
C SER A 26 5.89 4.16 14.02
N GLY A 27 5.83 5.41 13.53
CA GLY A 27 6.94 6.33 13.45
C GLY A 27 7.56 6.62 14.81
N ASP A 28 6.74 6.98 15.79
CA ASP A 28 7.17 7.24 17.16
C ASP A 28 7.83 6.02 17.81
N THR A 29 7.23 4.84 17.61
CA THR A 29 7.76 3.59 18.18
C THR A 29 9.13 3.24 17.61
N VAL A 30 9.29 3.30 16.28
CA VAL A 30 10.56 2.99 15.61
C VAL A 30 11.61 4.05 15.93
N PHE A 31 11.24 5.33 15.98
CA PHE A 31 12.15 6.42 16.34
C PHE A 31 12.76 6.20 17.72
N ASN A 32 11.94 5.96 18.73
CA ASN A 32 12.43 5.72 20.10
C ASN A 32 13.33 4.48 20.16
N CYS A 33 12.93 3.39 19.50
CA CYS A 33 13.73 2.16 19.44
C CYS A 33 15.10 2.41 18.79
N LEU A 34 15.17 3.15 17.69
CA LEU A 34 16.45 3.47 17.04
C LEU A 34 17.37 4.30 17.94
N LEU A 35 16.83 5.34 18.62
CA LEU A 35 17.60 6.16 19.55
C LEU A 35 18.14 5.35 20.74
N GLU A 36 17.30 4.50 21.35
CA GLU A 36 17.69 3.63 22.47
C GLU A 36 18.81 2.65 22.09
N ASN A 37 18.89 2.25 20.81
CA ASN A 37 19.92 1.37 20.28
C ASN A 37 21.14 2.12 19.69
N GLY A 38 21.22 3.44 19.87
CA GLY A 38 22.35 4.28 19.50
C GLY A 38 22.46 4.61 18.01
N TYR A 39 21.35 4.53 17.27
CA TYR A 39 21.26 5.02 15.90
C TYR A 39 20.92 6.50 15.85
N LYS A 40 21.34 7.20 14.79
CA LYS A 40 20.92 8.56 14.51
C LYS A 40 19.64 8.52 13.69
N ALA A 41 18.58 9.09 14.21
CA ALA A 41 17.29 9.12 13.52
C ALA A 41 16.61 10.48 13.65
N LYS A 42 15.80 10.85 12.66
CA LYS A 42 14.90 12.00 12.70
C LYS A 42 13.54 11.62 12.12
N LEU A 43 12.48 12.18 12.70
CA LEU A 43 11.11 12.02 12.21
C LEU A 43 10.85 13.01 11.07
N ILE A 44 10.25 12.52 9.97
CA ILE A 44 9.87 13.31 8.80
C ILE A 44 8.38 13.06 8.51
N ASP A 45 7.52 13.98 8.94
CA ASP A 45 6.09 13.89 8.71
C ASP A 45 5.72 14.30 7.27
N LEU A 46 5.25 13.34 6.49
CA LEU A 46 4.86 13.53 5.11
C LEU A 46 3.35 13.82 5.02
N VAL A 47 2.95 15.03 5.39
CA VAL A 47 1.52 15.42 5.49
C VAL A 47 0.79 15.49 4.14
N SER A 48 1.52 15.53 3.01
CA SER A 48 0.95 15.62 1.66
C SER A 48 1.93 15.15 0.59
N GLU A 49 1.42 14.84 -0.62
CA GLU A 49 2.24 14.53 -1.79
C GLU A 49 3.24 15.64 -2.12
N GLU A 50 2.82 16.90 -1.96
CA GLU A 50 3.68 18.07 -2.22
C GLU A 50 4.91 18.08 -1.30
N ILE A 51 4.74 17.79 -0.01
CA ILE A 51 5.85 17.70 0.95
C ILE A 51 6.70 16.47 0.65
N ALA A 52 6.07 15.34 0.32
CA ALA A 52 6.74 14.09 0.01
C ALA A 52 7.60 14.13 -1.26
N THR A 53 7.33 15.06 -2.17
CA THR A 53 8.09 15.23 -3.43
C THR A 53 9.04 16.43 -3.44
N LYS A 54 9.27 17.07 -2.30
CA LYS A 54 10.27 18.13 -2.15
C LYS A 54 11.61 17.53 -1.72
N GLU A 55 12.66 17.64 -2.52
CA GLU A 55 14.00 17.14 -2.18
C GLU A 55 14.51 17.67 -0.83
N LYS A 56 14.21 18.95 -0.53
CA LYS A 56 14.60 19.59 0.73
C LYS A 56 14.05 18.87 1.97
N THR A 57 12.93 18.15 1.84
CA THR A 57 12.34 17.34 2.93
C THR A 57 13.32 16.29 3.43
N TYR A 58 14.20 15.83 2.56
CA TYR A 58 15.16 14.73 2.80
C TYR A 58 16.60 15.22 3.03
N GLU A 59 16.79 16.52 3.23
CA GLU A 59 18.14 17.09 3.44
C GLU A 59 18.83 16.40 4.64
N GLY A 60 20.06 15.90 4.43
CA GLY A 60 20.84 15.19 5.44
C GLY A 60 20.26 13.81 5.80
N VAL A 61 19.53 13.15 4.91
CA VAL A 61 19.09 11.75 5.06
C VAL A 61 20.01 10.84 4.25
N ASP A 62 20.66 9.89 4.92
CA ASP A 62 21.46 8.84 4.27
C ASP A 62 20.64 7.60 3.96
N LEU A 63 19.59 7.31 4.75
CA LEU A 63 18.69 6.17 4.62
C LEU A 63 17.27 6.55 5.01
N ALA A 64 16.30 6.29 4.16
CA ALA A 64 14.89 6.47 4.47
C ALA A 64 14.27 5.19 5.04
N PHE A 65 13.68 5.28 6.24
CA PHE A 65 12.89 4.23 6.85
C PHE A 65 11.41 4.53 6.60
N ILE A 66 10.78 3.83 5.66
CA ILE A 66 9.41 4.11 5.24
C ILE A 66 8.43 3.45 6.20
N LEU A 67 7.60 4.27 6.86
CA LEU A 67 6.51 3.88 7.76
C LEU A 67 5.19 4.56 7.38
N VAL A 68 5.12 5.21 6.23
CA VAL A 68 3.84 5.66 5.64
C VAL A 68 3.06 4.43 5.22
N HIS A 69 1.83 4.28 5.75
CA HIS A 69 0.92 3.19 5.42
C HIS A 69 -0.04 3.57 4.30
N GLY A 70 -0.45 2.55 3.54
CA GLY A 70 -1.40 2.71 2.45
C GLY A 70 -0.86 3.56 1.30
N ARG A 71 -1.73 4.40 0.76
CA ARG A 71 -1.43 5.26 -0.39
C ARG A 71 -0.26 6.20 -0.11
N GLY A 72 0.68 6.24 -1.03
CA GLY A 72 1.92 7.01 -0.94
C GLY A 72 3.10 6.22 -0.37
N GLY A 73 2.89 5.37 0.63
CA GLY A 73 3.95 4.58 1.28
C GLY A 73 4.12 3.17 0.74
N GLU A 74 3.01 2.51 0.36
CA GLU A 74 3.00 1.09 -0.02
C GLU A 74 2.77 0.86 -1.52
N ASP A 75 2.39 1.90 -2.27
CA ASP A 75 2.03 1.86 -3.69
C ASP A 75 3.18 2.17 -4.68
N GLY A 76 4.40 2.34 -4.15
CA GLY A 76 5.59 2.65 -4.94
C GLY A 76 5.81 4.15 -5.18
N PHE A 77 4.93 5.03 -4.70
CA PHE A 77 5.03 6.48 -4.89
C PHE A 77 6.30 7.06 -4.24
N LEU A 78 6.47 6.87 -2.92
CA LEU A 78 7.66 7.31 -2.19
C LEU A 78 8.92 6.63 -2.70
N GLN A 79 8.87 5.33 -2.95
CA GLN A 79 10.00 4.57 -3.46
C GLN A 79 10.51 5.15 -4.78
N ASN A 80 9.60 5.44 -5.73
CA ASN A 80 9.96 6.03 -7.01
C ASN A 80 10.57 7.44 -6.87
N PHE A 81 10.11 8.23 -5.90
CA PHE A 81 10.69 9.54 -5.62
C PHE A 81 12.09 9.42 -4.99
N LEU A 82 12.26 8.55 -3.99
CA LEU A 82 13.54 8.31 -3.34
C LEU A 82 14.59 7.75 -4.31
N ASP A 83 14.18 6.88 -5.25
CA ASP A 83 15.04 6.41 -6.34
C ASP A 83 15.57 7.57 -7.19
N LYS A 84 14.71 8.55 -7.54
CA LYS A 84 15.09 9.73 -8.34
C LYS A 84 16.11 10.61 -7.64
N ILE A 85 16.02 10.75 -6.33
CA ILE A 85 16.97 11.57 -5.53
C ILE A 85 18.10 10.74 -4.92
N ASN A 86 18.22 9.46 -5.31
CA ASN A 86 19.28 8.53 -4.90
C ASN A 86 19.40 8.34 -3.38
N ILE A 87 18.28 8.33 -2.65
CA ILE A 87 18.24 7.98 -1.23
C ILE A 87 17.81 6.52 -1.10
N PRO A 88 18.65 5.63 -0.53
CA PRO A 88 18.27 4.26 -0.24
C PRO A 88 17.16 4.21 0.81
N TYR A 89 16.31 3.20 0.75
CA TYR A 89 15.16 3.07 1.64
C TYR A 89 14.92 1.63 2.06
N THR A 90 14.13 1.44 3.13
CA THR A 90 13.71 0.13 3.60
C THR A 90 12.49 -0.36 2.81
N GLY A 91 12.43 -1.69 2.58
CA GLY A 91 11.30 -2.33 1.91
C GLY A 91 11.56 -2.68 0.45
N SER A 92 10.48 -2.95 -0.28
CA SER A 92 10.51 -3.32 -1.69
C SER A 92 10.70 -2.10 -2.59
N ASN A 93 11.23 -2.31 -3.80
CA ASN A 93 11.37 -1.24 -4.79
C ASN A 93 10.00 -0.75 -5.30
N ALA A 94 9.99 0.39 -5.99
CA ALA A 94 8.78 1.06 -6.47
C ALA A 94 7.86 0.14 -7.31
N LEU A 95 8.44 -0.66 -8.21
CA LEU A 95 7.67 -1.57 -9.05
C LEU A 95 7.01 -2.68 -8.23
N SER A 96 7.77 -3.33 -7.35
CA SER A 96 7.26 -4.40 -6.50
C SER A 96 6.18 -3.90 -5.53
N SER A 97 6.37 -2.73 -4.94
CA SER A 97 5.38 -2.07 -4.07
C SER A 97 4.07 -1.79 -4.83
N LYS A 98 4.18 -1.19 -6.02
CA LYS A 98 3.02 -0.92 -6.88
C LYS A 98 2.24 -2.18 -7.26
N LEU A 99 2.96 -3.24 -7.67
CA LEU A 99 2.35 -4.52 -8.03
C LEU A 99 1.72 -5.21 -6.81
N GLY A 100 2.38 -5.17 -5.65
CA GLY A 100 1.91 -5.77 -4.41
C GLY A 100 0.67 -5.07 -3.84
N MET A 101 0.57 -3.75 -4.00
CA MET A 101 -0.60 -2.99 -3.55
C MET A 101 -1.85 -3.32 -4.37
N ASN A 102 -1.71 -3.55 -5.68
CA ASN A 102 -2.83 -3.89 -6.55
C ASN A 102 -3.13 -5.39 -6.57
N LYS A 103 -4.24 -5.80 -5.95
CA LYS A 103 -4.64 -7.21 -5.79
C LYS A 103 -4.84 -7.94 -7.12
N ILE A 104 -5.34 -7.25 -8.15
CA ILE A 104 -5.54 -7.83 -9.49
C ILE A 104 -4.18 -8.17 -10.11
N SER A 105 -3.26 -7.22 -10.10
CA SER A 105 -1.89 -7.40 -10.59
C SER A 105 -1.16 -8.52 -9.84
N THR A 106 -1.28 -8.54 -8.51
CA THR A 106 -0.72 -9.59 -7.65
C THR A 106 -1.27 -10.97 -8.03
N LYS A 107 -2.59 -11.11 -8.13
CA LYS A 107 -3.23 -12.39 -8.48
C LYS A 107 -2.85 -12.87 -9.89
N ARG A 108 -2.71 -11.96 -10.86
CA ARG A 108 -2.21 -12.29 -12.20
C ARG A 108 -0.76 -12.82 -12.18
N ILE A 109 0.09 -12.27 -11.31
CA ILE A 109 1.45 -12.78 -11.11
C ILE A 109 1.41 -14.16 -10.46
N TRP A 110 0.58 -14.36 -9.43
CA TRP A 110 0.42 -15.65 -8.75
C TRP A 110 -0.05 -16.73 -9.71
N GLN A 111 -1.05 -16.45 -10.57
CA GLN A 111 -1.50 -17.39 -11.59
C GLN A 111 -0.37 -17.82 -12.54
N ARG A 112 0.43 -16.84 -13.03
CA ARG A 112 1.58 -17.14 -13.91
C ARG A 112 2.69 -17.92 -13.22
N SER A 113 2.77 -17.80 -11.90
CA SER A 113 3.77 -18.48 -11.05
C SER A 113 3.25 -19.78 -10.44
N ASN A 114 2.05 -20.24 -10.82
CA ASN A 114 1.38 -21.41 -10.26
C ASN A 114 1.21 -21.35 -8.73
N ILE A 115 1.06 -20.15 -8.16
CA ILE A 115 0.72 -19.95 -6.76
C ILE A 115 -0.80 -20.05 -6.60
N CYS A 116 -1.25 -20.95 -5.72
CA CYS A 116 -2.67 -21.18 -5.48
C CYS A 116 -3.31 -19.93 -4.82
N SER A 117 -4.41 -19.48 -5.38
CA SER A 117 -5.24 -18.39 -4.82
C SER A 117 -6.70 -18.61 -5.23
N PRO A 118 -7.70 -18.04 -4.53
CA PRO A 118 -9.10 -18.11 -4.93
C PRO A 118 -9.31 -17.63 -6.37
N ASN A 119 -10.27 -18.24 -7.08
CA ASN A 119 -10.66 -17.75 -8.38
C ASN A 119 -11.21 -16.34 -8.30
N PHE A 120 -10.97 -15.54 -9.32
CA PHE A 120 -11.37 -14.13 -9.30
C PHE A 120 -11.76 -13.61 -10.67
N VAL A 121 -12.56 -12.57 -10.66
CA VAL A 121 -12.92 -11.75 -11.82
C VAL A 121 -12.57 -10.29 -11.51
N GLU A 122 -11.96 -9.63 -12.48
CA GLU A 122 -11.85 -8.17 -12.49
C GLU A 122 -13.18 -7.60 -13.03
N PHE A 123 -13.78 -6.68 -12.29
CA PHE A 123 -15.08 -6.15 -12.66
C PHE A 123 -15.01 -5.33 -13.96
N ASN A 124 -15.68 -5.82 -14.99
CA ASN A 124 -15.76 -5.21 -16.33
C ASN A 124 -17.21 -5.00 -16.80
N ASN A 125 -18.16 -4.91 -15.87
CA ASN A 125 -19.61 -4.88 -16.09
C ASN A 125 -20.23 -6.22 -16.62
N ASN A 126 -19.49 -7.31 -16.64
CA ASN A 126 -19.99 -8.64 -16.98
C ASN A 126 -20.44 -9.38 -15.72
N PHE A 127 -21.71 -9.22 -15.35
CA PHE A 127 -22.28 -9.88 -14.16
C PHE A 127 -22.43 -11.40 -14.33
N GLU A 128 -22.60 -11.90 -15.56
CA GLU A 128 -22.76 -13.33 -15.81
C GLU A 128 -21.52 -14.12 -15.39
N GLU A 129 -20.33 -13.62 -15.70
CA GLU A 129 -19.07 -14.22 -15.30
C GLU A 129 -18.95 -14.31 -13.77
N ILE A 130 -19.34 -13.24 -13.07
CA ILE A 130 -19.28 -13.16 -11.60
C ILE A 130 -20.26 -14.14 -10.97
N LEU A 131 -21.49 -14.22 -11.49
CA LEU A 131 -22.53 -15.12 -10.97
C LEU A 131 -22.15 -16.61 -11.09
N ASN A 132 -21.22 -16.95 -11.97
CA ASN A 132 -20.70 -18.31 -12.15
C ASN A 132 -19.51 -18.65 -11.24
N LEU A 133 -18.95 -17.69 -10.44
CA LEU A 133 -17.80 -17.96 -9.58
C LEU A 133 -18.16 -18.90 -8.42
N SER A 134 -19.00 -18.46 -7.50
CA SER A 134 -19.34 -19.17 -6.27
C SER A 134 -20.67 -18.67 -5.71
N LYS A 135 -21.27 -19.39 -4.73
CA LYS A 135 -22.48 -18.93 -4.03
C LYS A 135 -22.27 -17.69 -3.17
N LYS A 136 -21.07 -17.54 -2.64
CA LYS A 136 -20.63 -16.35 -1.90
C LYS A 136 -19.38 -15.79 -2.55
N VAL A 137 -19.29 -14.48 -2.61
CA VAL A 137 -18.11 -13.80 -3.15
C VAL A 137 -17.69 -12.64 -2.26
N VAL A 138 -16.42 -12.29 -2.39
CA VAL A 138 -15.83 -11.12 -1.77
C VAL A 138 -15.65 -10.07 -2.86
N VAL A 139 -16.26 -8.91 -2.68
CA VAL A 139 -16.10 -7.73 -3.54
C VAL A 139 -15.19 -6.74 -2.82
N LYS A 140 -14.15 -6.27 -3.47
CA LYS A 140 -13.16 -5.37 -2.84
C LYS A 140 -12.46 -4.47 -3.84
N PRO A 141 -12.04 -3.26 -3.41
CA PRO A 141 -11.17 -2.38 -4.19
C PRO A 141 -9.83 -3.08 -4.48
N ALA A 142 -9.27 -2.86 -5.67
CA ALA A 142 -8.02 -3.50 -6.05
C ALA A 142 -6.81 -2.98 -5.26
N SER A 143 -6.75 -1.68 -4.97
CA SER A 143 -5.55 -1.01 -4.42
C SER A 143 -5.75 -0.39 -3.03
N GLU A 144 -6.70 -0.89 -2.25
CA GLU A 144 -6.92 -0.42 -0.88
C GLU A 144 -6.52 -1.46 0.17
N GLY A 145 -6.08 -0.97 1.35
CA GLY A 145 -5.73 -1.77 2.52
C GLY A 145 -6.85 -1.84 3.57
N SER A 146 -6.53 -2.38 4.75
CA SER A 146 -7.32 -2.34 6.00
C SER A 146 -8.82 -2.67 5.85
N SER A 147 -9.19 -3.47 4.86
CA SER A 147 -10.57 -3.88 4.56
C SER A 147 -11.53 -2.74 4.16
N TYR A 148 -11.03 -1.58 3.77
CA TYR A 148 -11.87 -0.52 3.24
C TYR A 148 -12.58 -0.98 1.95
N GLY A 149 -13.89 -0.76 1.88
CA GLY A 149 -14.71 -1.13 0.73
C GLY A 149 -14.88 -2.64 0.48
N VAL A 150 -14.49 -3.50 1.43
CA VAL A 150 -14.62 -4.96 1.31
C VAL A 150 -16.03 -5.38 1.73
N SER A 151 -16.69 -6.17 0.88
CA SER A 151 -18.00 -6.77 1.16
C SER A 151 -17.97 -8.27 0.90
N ILE A 152 -18.47 -9.07 1.84
CA ILE A 152 -18.72 -10.50 1.67
C ILE A 152 -20.23 -10.69 1.47
N ILE A 153 -20.65 -11.19 0.33
CA ILE A 153 -22.05 -11.22 -0.08
C ILE A 153 -22.49 -12.58 -0.62
N GLU A 154 -23.80 -12.83 -0.55
CA GLU A 154 -24.43 -13.85 -1.39
C GLU A 154 -24.39 -13.38 -2.84
N ASN A 155 -23.95 -14.27 -3.74
CA ASN A 155 -23.71 -13.94 -5.14
C ASN A 155 -25.02 -13.83 -5.94
N ASN A 156 -25.63 -12.67 -5.90
CA ASN A 156 -26.81 -12.31 -6.67
C ASN A 156 -26.70 -10.86 -7.18
N LEU A 157 -27.47 -10.52 -8.22
CA LEU A 157 -27.35 -9.22 -8.90
C LEU A 157 -27.56 -8.01 -8.00
N VAL A 158 -28.46 -8.09 -7.00
CA VAL A 158 -28.78 -6.96 -6.12
C VAL A 158 -27.60 -6.73 -5.17
N SER A 159 -27.15 -7.78 -4.50
CA SER A 159 -25.99 -7.72 -3.57
C SER A 159 -24.72 -7.28 -4.28
N LEU A 160 -24.47 -7.81 -5.50
CA LEU A 160 -23.31 -7.43 -6.31
C LEU A 160 -23.31 -5.95 -6.66
N LYS A 161 -24.42 -5.40 -7.16
CA LYS A 161 -24.49 -3.95 -7.48
C LYS A 161 -24.18 -3.08 -6.29
N ASN A 162 -24.79 -3.35 -5.13
CA ASN A 162 -24.55 -2.57 -3.91
C ASN A 162 -23.10 -2.69 -3.44
N ALA A 163 -22.52 -3.88 -3.45
CA ALA A 163 -21.13 -4.10 -3.04
C ALA A 163 -20.11 -3.44 -3.98
N ILE A 164 -20.38 -3.47 -5.28
CA ILE A 164 -19.54 -2.80 -6.28
C ILE A 164 -19.61 -1.28 -6.12
N GLU A 165 -20.81 -0.72 -5.92
CA GLU A 165 -20.97 0.71 -5.65
C GLU A 165 -20.23 1.15 -4.38
N GLU A 166 -20.25 0.32 -3.33
CA GLU A 166 -19.52 0.60 -2.10
C GLU A 166 -18.00 0.55 -2.33
N ALA A 167 -17.49 -0.49 -3.02
CA ALA A 167 -16.07 -0.63 -3.33
C ALA A 167 -15.55 0.51 -4.23
N LYS A 168 -16.37 0.98 -5.18
CA LYS A 168 -16.05 2.10 -6.09
C LYS A 168 -15.84 3.45 -5.40
N LYS A 169 -16.27 3.60 -4.15
CA LYS A 169 -15.95 4.82 -3.38
C LYS A 169 -14.46 4.93 -3.05
N PHE A 170 -13.72 3.83 -3.17
CA PHE A 170 -12.31 3.73 -2.79
C PHE A 170 -11.37 3.50 -3.97
N ASP A 171 -11.80 2.75 -4.99
CA ASP A 171 -11.00 2.46 -6.18
C ASP A 171 -11.91 2.21 -7.39
N GLU A 172 -11.48 2.63 -8.57
CA GLU A 172 -12.17 2.33 -9.83
C GLU A 172 -12.02 0.87 -10.25
N GLU A 173 -10.89 0.24 -9.92
CA GLU A 173 -10.63 -1.16 -10.18
C GLU A 173 -11.18 -2.04 -9.05
N ILE A 174 -12.09 -2.95 -9.37
CA ILE A 174 -12.75 -3.83 -8.41
C ILE A 174 -12.40 -5.28 -8.68
N LEU A 175 -11.94 -5.96 -7.64
CA LEU A 175 -11.71 -7.40 -7.61
C LEU A 175 -12.91 -8.11 -6.97
N ILE A 176 -13.36 -9.19 -7.61
CA ILE A 176 -14.40 -10.08 -7.05
C ILE A 176 -13.81 -11.50 -7.03
N GLU A 177 -13.83 -12.14 -5.87
CA GLU A 177 -13.26 -13.48 -5.69
C GLU A 177 -14.13 -14.39 -4.83
N GLU A 178 -13.88 -15.71 -4.88
CA GLU A 178 -14.51 -16.73 -4.04
C GLU A 178 -14.25 -16.53 -2.57
#